data_872807510906a095267609d798ce1102
#
_entry.id   872807510906a095267609d798ce1102
#
_cell.length_a   1.000
_cell.length_b   1.000
_cell.length_c   1.000
_cell.angle_alpha   90.00
_cell.angle_beta   90.00
_cell.angle_gamma   90.00
#
_symmetry.space_group_name_H-M   'P 1'
#
loop_
_entity.id
_entity.type
_entity.pdbx_description
1 polymer ?
#
loop_
_entity_poly.entity_id
_entity_poly.type
_entity_poly.pdbx_seq_one_letter_code
_entity_poly.pdbx_strand_id
1 'polypeptide(L)'
;MTKPHSLIVLTALVTLAGLACAQQTTVTATVAVMNGKKTKARDASNVVIWLTPTDGTVISPLPAAQSFLRPRLVQKDKSFEPHVLVVPVGSLVQFPNRDPFFHNVFSLFEGKRFDLGLYEAGSTRDVLFDKPGISYIFCNIHAEMSAVVIALNTPYYGISDRRGQVLIPGVTPGRYAMRVWYEGALPDTLSMMTKEITVSGGSSTFGLLRIPAANPPQEHKNLYGRDYTPPSPANPTYVHP
;
A
#
# COMPACT_ATOMS: atom_id res chain seq x y z
N MET A 1 55.72 22.07 -63.10
CA MET A 1 55.83 21.09 -62.05
C MET A 1 54.77 21.44 -60.97
N THR A 2 53.58 20.87 -61.04
CA THR A 2 52.44 21.12 -60.15
C THR A 2 52.30 19.93 -59.19
N LYS A 3 52.40 20.20 -57.88
CA LYS A 3 52.22 19.19 -56.84
C LYS A 3 50.70 18.95 -56.59
N PRO A 4 50.22 17.73 -56.44
CA PRO A 4 48.86 17.44 -56.06
C PRO A 4 48.67 17.64 -54.53
N HIS A 5 47.63 18.34 -54.15
CA HIS A 5 47.17 18.46 -52.78
C HIS A 5 46.24 17.27 -52.47
N SER A 6 46.67 16.38 -51.57
CA SER A 6 45.83 15.30 -51.03
C SER A 6 44.85 15.86 -50.01
N LEU A 7 43.59 15.82 -50.29
CA LEU A 7 42.47 16.16 -49.40
C LEU A 7 42.18 14.94 -48.52
N ILE A 8 42.52 15.01 -47.24
CA ILE A 8 42.16 13.98 -46.24
C ILE A 8 40.75 14.30 -45.76
N VAL A 9 39.78 13.46 -46.20
CA VAL A 9 38.41 13.51 -45.71
C VAL A 9 38.33 12.74 -44.38
N LEU A 10 38.24 13.47 -43.24
CA LEU A 10 38.08 12.90 -41.93
C LEU A 10 36.58 12.59 -41.72
N THR A 11 36.18 11.33 -41.87
CA THR A 11 34.82 10.87 -41.59
C THR A 11 34.65 10.74 -40.07
N ALA A 12 33.94 11.67 -39.46
CA ALA A 12 33.56 11.58 -38.04
C ALA A 12 32.42 10.56 -37.86
N LEU A 13 32.74 9.43 -37.24
CA LEU A 13 31.77 8.39 -36.89
C LEU A 13 31.01 8.88 -35.61
N VAL A 14 29.81 9.43 -35.78
CA VAL A 14 28.93 9.77 -34.68
C VAL A 14 28.28 8.50 -34.17
N THR A 15 28.77 7.94 -33.07
CA THR A 15 28.11 6.84 -32.34
C THR A 15 26.89 7.40 -31.62
N LEU A 16 25.71 7.15 -32.13
CA LEU A 16 24.44 7.38 -31.44
C LEU A 16 24.36 6.36 -30.30
N ALA A 17 24.74 6.76 -29.08
CA ALA A 17 24.44 6.00 -27.89
C ALA A 17 22.92 6.10 -27.66
N GLY A 18 22.18 5.10 -28.13
CA GLY A 18 20.75 4.98 -27.86
C GLY A 18 20.53 4.85 -26.36
N LEU A 19 19.90 5.85 -25.76
CA LEU A 19 19.35 5.74 -24.41
C LEU A 19 18.31 4.62 -24.44
N ALA A 20 18.69 3.43 -23.98
CA ALA A 20 17.77 2.32 -23.75
C ALA A 20 16.84 2.75 -22.61
N CYS A 21 15.72 3.38 -22.95
CA CYS A 21 14.64 3.61 -22.00
C CYS A 21 14.14 2.22 -21.56
N ALA A 22 14.40 1.86 -20.32
CA ALA A 22 13.92 0.60 -19.77
C ALA A 22 12.40 0.57 -19.92
N GLN A 23 11.90 -0.34 -20.75
CA GLN A 23 10.48 -0.46 -21.06
C GLN A 23 9.75 -0.89 -19.79
N GLN A 24 9.01 0.05 -19.18
CA GLN A 24 8.18 -0.25 -18.02
C GLN A 24 6.98 -1.10 -18.41
N THR A 25 6.65 -2.05 -17.57
CA THR A 25 5.58 -3.03 -17.80
C THR A 25 4.47 -2.83 -16.75
N THR A 26 3.24 -2.97 -17.19
CA THR A 26 2.12 -3.11 -16.26
C THR A 26 1.93 -4.60 -15.94
N VAL A 27 2.01 -4.92 -14.66
CA VAL A 27 1.76 -6.27 -14.15
C VAL A 27 0.32 -6.34 -13.68
N THR A 28 -0.40 -7.40 -14.09
CA THR A 28 -1.80 -7.64 -13.69
C THR A 28 -1.94 -8.96 -12.95
N ALA A 29 -2.87 -9.01 -12.01
CA ALA A 29 -3.28 -10.23 -11.34
C ALA A 29 -4.79 -10.20 -11.06
N THR A 30 -5.36 -11.37 -10.89
CA THR A 30 -6.72 -11.51 -10.37
C THR A 30 -6.66 -12.24 -9.04
N VAL A 31 -7.32 -11.71 -8.01
CA VAL A 31 -7.42 -12.38 -6.72
C VAL A 31 -8.82 -12.89 -6.49
N ALA A 32 -8.93 -14.01 -5.78
CA ALA A 32 -10.19 -14.54 -5.30
C ALA A 32 -10.04 -14.84 -3.80
N VAL A 33 -10.76 -14.11 -2.98
CA VAL A 33 -10.85 -14.38 -1.55
C VAL A 33 -11.79 -15.56 -1.33
N MET A 34 -11.34 -16.59 -0.61
CA MET A 34 -12.04 -17.85 -0.43
C MET A 34 -12.50 -17.97 1.03
N ASN A 35 -13.81 -17.88 1.26
CA ASN A 35 -14.43 -18.12 2.56
C ASN A 35 -14.62 -19.64 2.73
N GLY A 36 -13.78 -20.25 3.60
CA GLY A 36 -13.70 -21.70 3.70
C GLY A 36 -13.10 -22.36 2.45
N LYS A 37 -13.27 -23.68 2.29
CA LYS A 37 -12.54 -24.44 1.26
C LYS A 37 -13.08 -24.25 -0.19
N LYS A 38 -14.28 -23.71 -0.38
CA LYS A 38 -14.94 -23.74 -1.71
C LYS A 38 -15.70 -22.48 -2.12
N THR A 39 -15.98 -21.54 -1.22
CA THR A 39 -16.83 -20.39 -1.52
C THR A 39 -15.99 -19.17 -1.81
N LYS A 40 -16.13 -18.58 -2.99
CA LYS A 40 -15.53 -17.30 -3.36
C LYS A 40 -16.31 -16.17 -2.68
N ALA A 41 -15.62 -15.24 -2.00
CA ALA A 41 -16.23 -14.04 -1.49
C ALA A 41 -16.77 -13.17 -2.63
N ARG A 42 -17.86 -12.44 -2.37
CA ARG A 42 -18.45 -11.50 -3.34
C ARG A 42 -17.59 -10.28 -3.55
N ASP A 43 -16.88 -9.85 -2.51
CA ASP A 43 -15.96 -8.73 -2.51
C ASP A 43 -14.54 -9.26 -2.29
N ALA A 44 -13.63 -8.94 -3.19
CA ALA A 44 -12.22 -9.29 -3.12
C ALA A 44 -11.35 -8.03 -3.10
N SER A 45 -11.88 -6.90 -2.64
CA SER A 45 -11.15 -5.66 -2.48
C SER A 45 -10.13 -5.72 -1.34
N ASN A 46 -9.23 -4.73 -1.31
CA ASN A 46 -8.25 -4.54 -0.24
C ASN A 46 -7.20 -5.65 -0.10
N VAL A 47 -7.02 -6.50 -1.11
CA VAL A 47 -5.84 -7.36 -1.19
C VAL A 47 -4.70 -6.53 -1.77
N VAL A 48 -3.58 -6.50 -1.08
CA VAL A 48 -2.37 -5.79 -1.53
C VAL A 48 -1.36 -6.80 -2.06
N ILE A 49 -0.86 -6.55 -3.26
CA ILE A 49 0.24 -7.31 -3.87
C ILE A 49 1.38 -6.35 -4.11
N TRP A 50 2.61 -6.72 -3.73
CA TRP A 50 3.80 -5.93 -4.04
C TRP A 50 4.97 -6.80 -4.48
N LEU A 51 5.87 -6.16 -5.22
CA LEU A 51 7.04 -6.78 -5.83
C LEU A 51 8.31 -6.15 -5.27
N THR A 52 9.20 -6.99 -4.73
CA THR A 52 10.51 -6.55 -4.25
C THR A 52 11.58 -7.19 -5.14
N PRO A 53 12.49 -6.44 -5.79
CA PRO A 53 13.56 -7.01 -6.59
C PRO A 53 14.41 -8.01 -5.81
N THR A 54 14.82 -9.10 -6.44
CA THR A 54 15.68 -10.13 -5.84
C THR A 54 17.09 -10.17 -6.44
N ASP A 55 17.32 -9.42 -7.52
CA ASP A 55 18.57 -9.40 -8.29
C ASP A 55 19.49 -8.20 -7.94
N GLY A 56 19.19 -7.48 -6.86
CA GLY A 56 19.95 -6.29 -6.45
C GLY A 56 19.64 -5.04 -7.26
N THR A 57 18.64 -5.08 -8.14
CA THR A 57 18.18 -3.90 -8.87
C THR A 57 17.79 -2.79 -7.90
N VAL A 58 18.51 -1.67 -7.98
CA VAL A 58 18.18 -0.48 -7.21
C VAL A 58 16.90 0.12 -7.78
N ILE A 59 15.83 0.08 -7.01
CA ILE A 59 14.60 0.77 -7.39
C ILE A 59 14.85 2.26 -7.20
N SER A 60 14.75 3.03 -8.27
CA SER A 60 14.74 4.49 -8.14
C SER A 60 13.61 4.90 -7.21
N PRO A 61 13.85 5.80 -6.26
CA PRO A 61 12.76 6.38 -5.47
C PRO A 61 11.67 6.89 -6.42
N LEU A 62 10.41 6.77 -5.99
CA LEU A 62 9.32 7.40 -6.73
C LEU A 62 9.68 8.85 -7.06
N PRO A 63 9.43 9.32 -8.31
CA PRO A 63 9.71 10.70 -8.68
C PRO A 63 9.12 11.65 -7.64
N ALA A 64 9.88 12.66 -7.23
CA ALA A 64 9.46 13.64 -6.22
C ALA A 64 8.10 14.29 -6.55
N ALA A 65 7.67 14.29 -7.82
CA ALA A 65 6.36 14.76 -8.26
C ALA A 65 5.18 14.00 -7.64
N GLN A 66 5.33 12.73 -7.25
CA GLN A 66 4.30 11.99 -6.51
C GLN A 66 4.34 12.27 -5.01
N SER A 67 5.39 12.90 -4.51
CA SER A 67 5.56 13.31 -3.11
C SER A 67 4.71 14.55 -2.73
N PHE A 68 4.11 15.25 -3.70
CA PHE A 68 3.31 16.46 -3.39
C PHE A 68 1.92 16.15 -2.84
N LEU A 69 1.40 14.97 -3.08
CA LEU A 69 0.12 14.54 -2.49
C LEU A 69 0.42 13.80 -1.19
N ARG A 70 0.23 14.49 -0.07
CA ARG A 70 0.32 13.83 1.23
C ARG A 70 -0.77 12.76 1.33
N PRO A 71 -0.41 11.48 1.51
CA PRO A 71 -1.41 10.44 1.70
C PRO A 71 -2.25 10.74 2.94
N ARG A 72 -3.53 10.39 2.88
CA ARG A 72 -4.49 10.70 3.95
C ARG A 72 -5.25 9.46 4.36
N LEU A 73 -5.45 9.32 5.66
CA LEU A 73 -6.39 8.39 6.26
C LEU A 73 -7.45 9.22 7.01
N VAL A 74 -8.55 9.47 6.32
CA VAL A 74 -9.58 10.41 6.76
C VAL A 74 -10.52 9.73 7.75
N GLN A 75 -10.82 10.39 8.86
CA GLN A 75 -11.88 9.97 9.79
C GLN A 75 -13.17 10.65 9.38
N LYS A 76 -14.16 9.85 9.02
CA LYS A 76 -15.47 10.32 8.57
C LYS A 76 -16.53 9.24 8.83
N ASP A 77 -17.68 9.65 9.35
CA ASP A 77 -18.81 8.77 9.63
C ASP A 77 -18.41 7.58 10.55
N LYS A 78 -17.56 7.84 11.57
CA LYS A 78 -16.95 6.85 12.47
C LYS A 78 -16.23 5.73 11.71
N SER A 79 -15.53 6.08 10.66
CA SER A 79 -14.79 5.17 9.79
C SER A 79 -13.47 5.80 9.36
N PHE A 80 -12.54 4.99 8.88
CA PHE A 80 -11.34 5.45 8.20
C PHE A 80 -11.48 5.26 6.69
N GLU A 81 -11.17 6.28 5.91
CA GLU A 81 -11.17 6.25 4.45
C GLU A 81 -9.80 6.67 3.88
N PRO A 82 -9.16 5.82 3.06
CA PRO A 82 -9.55 4.44 2.70
C PRO A 82 -9.32 3.45 3.86
N HIS A 83 -9.95 2.26 3.83
CA HIS A 83 -9.70 1.22 4.83
C HIS A 83 -8.25 0.68 4.75
N VAL A 84 -7.70 0.53 3.55
CA VAL A 84 -6.31 0.12 3.31
C VAL A 84 -5.57 1.22 2.56
N LEU A 85 -4.50 1.74 3.15
CA LEU A 85 -3.63 2.75 2.57
C LEU A 85 -2.22 2.18 2.40
N VAL A 86 -1.70 2.16 1.18
CA VAL A 86 -0.31 1.79 0.90
C VAL A 86 0.51 3.04 0.61
N VAL A 87 1.66 3.15 1.28
CA VAL A 87 2.56 4.30 1.15
C VAL A 87 4.02 3.87 0.99
N PRO A 88 4.84 4.63 0.29
CA PRO A 88 6.30 4.47 0.38
C PRO A 88 6.82 4.73 1.80
N VAL A 89 7.86 4.01 2.22
CA VAL A 89 8.60 4.34 3.44
C VAL A 89 9.13 5.77 3.37
N GLY A 90 9.03 6.50 4.47
CA GLY A 90 9.35 7.93 4.55
C GLY A 90 8.15 8.85 4.29
N SER A 91 6.97 8.30 4.02
CA SER A 91 5.76 9.10 3.82
C SER A 91 5.25 9.72 5.11
N LEU A 92 4.87 11.00 5.05
CA LEU A 92 4.13 11.70 6.08
C LEU A 92 2.64 11.57 5.79
N VAL A 93 1.95 10.71 6.54
CA VAL A 93 0.51 10.44 6.38
C VAL A 93 -0.30 11.39 7.25
N GLN A 94 -1.31 12.01 6.67
CA GLN A 94 -2.25 12.89 7.36
C GLN A 94 -3.46 12.12 7.88
N PHE A 95 -3.90 12.47 9.08
CA PHE A 95 -5.10 11.92 9.74
C PHE A 95 -6.11 13.04 10.02
N PRO A 96 -6.82 13.54 9.00
CA PRO A 96 -7.82 14.59 9.19
C PRO A 96 -9.09 14.03 9.85
N ASN A 97 -9.57 14.70 10.89
CA ASN A 97 -10.87 14.43 11.50
C ASN A 97 -11.96 15.27 10.81
N ARG A 98 -12.85 14.63 10.08
CA ARG A 98 -13.99 15.24 9.40
C ARG A 98 -15.34 14.98 10.08
N ASP A 99 -15.32 14.24 11.16
CA ASP A 99 -16.50 14.06 12.00
C ASP A 99 -16.71 15.28 12.90
N PRO A 100 -17.93 15.57 13.34
CA PRO A 100 -18.23 16.70 14.23
C PRO A 100 -17.89 16.43 15.71
N PHE A 101 -17.12 15.36 15.99
CA PHE A 101 -16.73 14.95 17.33
C PHE A 101 -15.26 14.53 17.40
N PHE A 102 -14.77 14.28 18.59
CA PHE A 102 -13.39 13.88 18.84
C PHE A 102 -13.09 12.45 18.39
N HIS A 103 -11.83 12.22 18.01
CA HIS A 103 -11.25 10.90 17.82
C HIS A 103 -9.91 10.78 18.55
N ASN A 104 -9.50 9.55 18.84
CA ASN A 104 -8.15 9.22 19.30
C ASN A 104 -7.62 8.08 18.44
N VAL A 105 -6.69 8.39 17.56
CA VAL A 105 -6.12 7.44 16.59
C VAL A 105 -4.81 6.90 17.12
N PHE A 106 -4.67 5.58 17.11
CA PHE A 106 -3.46 4.91 17.58
C PHE A 106 -3.10 3.66 16.76
N SER A 107 -1.84 3.21 16.91
CA SER A 107 -1.32 1.94 16.43
C SER A 107 -0.29 1.42 17.42
N LEU A 108 -0.48 0.20 17.94
CA LEU A 108 0.39 -0.39 18.98
C LEU A 108 1.17 -1.62 18.50
N PHE A 109 0.69 -2.25 17.43
CA PHE A 109 1.24 -3.50 16.93
C PHE A 109 2.25 -3.25 15.81
N GLU A 110 2.64 -4.28 15.10
CA GLU A 110 3.64 -4.28 14.03
C GLU A 110 3.65 -3.00 13.17
N GLY A 111 4.78 -2.67 12.55
CA GLY A 111 4.94 -1.45 11.76
C GLY A 111 5.18 -0.20 12.62
N LYS A 112 4.54 0.91 12.26
CA LYS A 112 4.68 2.19 12.99
C LYS A 112 3.78 2.24 14.20
N ARG A 113 4.37 2.40 15.38
CA ARG A 113 3.64 2.60 16.65
C ARG A 113 3.48 4.09 16.92
N PHE A 114 2.27 4.51 17.28
CA PHE A 114 1.97 5.89 17.68
C PHE A 114 0.63 5.97 18.40
N ASP A 115 0.44 7.07 19.11
CA ASP A 115 -0.83 7.52 19.68
C ASP A 115 -0.93 9.04 19.43
N LEU A 116 -1.97 9.47 18.73
CA LEU A 116 -2.19 10.87 18.39
C LEU A 116 -2.92 11.64 19.51
N GLY A 117 -3.32 10.93 20.57
CA GLY A 117 -4.18 11.51 21.61
C GLY A 117 -5.56 11.85 21.08
N LEU A 118 -6.34 12.46 21.91
CA LEU A 118 -7.68 12.96 21.55
C LEU A 118 -7.54 14.27 20.76
N TYR A 119 -8.25 14.39 19.64
CA TYR A 119 -8.27 15.63 18.85
C TYR A 119 -9.63 15.92 18.21
N GLU A 120 -9.92 17.20 18.10
CA GLU A 120 -11.23 17.76 17.75
C GLU A 120 -11.57 17.67 16.27
N ALA A 121 -12.85 17.90 15.96
CA ALA A 121 -13.40 18.07 14.64
C ALA A 121 -12.63 19.12 13.82
N GLY A 122 -12.41 18.84 12.53
CA GLY A 122 -11.73 19.74 11.59
C GLY A 122 -10.20 19.78 11.71
N SER A 123 -9.61 19.19 12.76
CA SER A 123 -8.16 19.16 12.92
C SER A 123 -7.51 18.00 12.18
N THR A 124 -6.19 18.09 11.99
CA THR A 124 -5.39 17.07 11.30
C THR A 124 -4.15 16.78 12.12
N ARG A 125 -3.78 15.51 12.23
CA ARG A 125 -2.51 15.05 12.80
C ARG A 125 -1.70 14.34 11.72
N ASP A 126 -0.38 14.38 11.85
CA ASP A 126 0.56 13.79 10.88
C ASP A 126 1.39 12.69 11.55
N VAL A 127 1.63 11.59 10.81
CA VAL A 127 2.53 10.50 11.25
C VAL A 127 3.51 10.17 10.14
N LEU A 128 4.80 10.15 10.49
CA LEU A 128 5.87 9.70 9.59
C LEU A 128 5.99 8.18 9.64
N PHE A 129 5.77 7.50 8.51
CA PHE A 129 5.97 6.07 8.33
C PHE A 129 7.40 5.79 7.85
N ASP A 130 8.35 5.83 8.76
CA ASP A 130 9.80 5.79 8.53
C ASP A 130 10.39 4.37 8.38
N LYS A 131 9.56 3.34 8.56
CA LYS A 131 9.96 1.91 8.47
C LYS A 131 8.97 1.13 7.63
N PRO A 132 9.41 0.10 6.89
CA PRO A 132 8.51 -0.81 6.23
C PRO A 132 7.73 -1.63 7.26
N GLY A 133 6.49 -1.94 6.92
CA GLY A 133 5.65 -2.77 7.79
C GLY A 133 4.17 -2.47 7.63
N ILE A 134 3.38 -3.27 8.34
CA ILE A 134 1.92 -3.20 8.37
C ILE A 134 1.51 -2.63 9.72
N SER A 135 0.82 -1.50 9.70
CA SER A 135 0.33 -0.81 10.89
C SER A 135 -1.19 -0.89 10.93
N TYR A 136 -1.71 -1.55 11.94
CA TYR A 136 -3.15 -1.57 12.21
C TYR A 136 -3.52 -0.31 12.98
N ILE A 137 -4.46 0.44 12.44
CA ILE A 137 -4.89 1.74 12.92
C ILE A 137 -6.26 1.59 13.56
N PHE A 138 -6.44 2.13 14.76
CA PHE A 138 -7.67 2.04 15.53
C PHE A 138 -8.06 3.39 16.13
N CYS A 139 -9.34 3.53 16.46
CA CYS A 139 -9.82 4.61 17.29
C CYS A 139 -10.04 4.08 18.72
N ASN A 140 -9.57 4.82 19.74
CA ASN A 140 -9.69 4.41 21.14
C ASN A 140 -11.11 4.55 21.74
N ILE A 141 -12.00 5.24 21.04
CA ILE A 141 -13.35 5.55 21.54
C ILE A 141 -14.48 4.98 20.67
N HIS A 142 -14.15 4.48 19.46
CA HIS A 142 -15.11 3.87 18.54
C HIS A 142 -14.61 2.50 18.13
N ALA A 143 -15.23 1.45 18.64
CA ALA A 143 -14.82 0.05 18.44
C ALA A 143 -14.85 -0.40 16.97
N GLU A 144 -15.71 0.19 16.17
CA GLU A 144 -15.89 -0.11 14.76
C GLU A 144 -14.83 0.53 13.85
N MET A 145 -14.04 1.48 14.36
CA MET A 145 -13.08 2.22 13.54
C MET A 145 -11.73 1.52 13.46
N SER A 146 -11.48 0.87 12.35
CA SER A 146 -10.18 0.27 12.02
C SER A 146 -9.75 0.59 10.59
N ALA A 147 -8.45 0.59 10.35
CA ALA A 147 -7.82 0.68 9.04
C ALA A 147 -6.42 0.07 9.07
N VAL A 148 -5.79 -0.05 7.91
CA VAL A 148 -4.43 -0.55 7.78
C VAL A 148 -3.60 0.38 6.92
N VAL A 149 -2.41 0.75 7.43
CA VAL A 149 -1.40 1.45 6.64
C VAL A 149 -0.24 0.50 6.39
N ILE A 150 0.08 0.28 5.11
CA ILE A 150 1.20 -0.58 4.68
C ILE A 150 2.29 0.30 4.11
N ALA A 151 3.43 0.39 4.79
CA ALA A 151 4.60 1.12 4.34
C ALA A 151 5.55 0.18 3.60
N LEU A 152 5.89 0.48 2.34
CA LEU A 152 6.68 -0.38 1.46
C LEU A 152 7.99 0.30 1.02
N ASN A 153 9.07 -0.50 0.92
CA ASN A 153 10.34 -0.08 0.31
C ASN A 153 10.34 -0.21 -1.23
N THR A 154 9.20 -0.46 -1.84
CA THR A 154 9.05 -0.62 -3.28
C THR A 154 7.89 0.20 -3.80
N PRO A 155 8.01 0.82 -5.00
CA PRO A 155 6.89 1.47 -5.66
C PRO A 155 5.97 0.48 -6.38
N TYR A 156 6.38 -0.78 -6.50
CA TYR A 156 5.68 -1.78 -7.29
C TYR A 156 4.63 -2.49 -6.45
N TYR A 157 3.46 -1.91 -6.34
CA TYR A 157 2.33 -2.50 -5.64
C TYR A 157 1.01 -2.21 -6.35
N GLY A 158 0.01 -3.02 -6.04
CA GLY A 158 -1.38 -2.82 -6.45
C GLY A 158 -2.33 -3.29 -5.36
N ILE A 159 -3.49 -2.66 -5.31
CA ILE A 159 -4.59 -3.00 -4.40
C ILE A 159 -5.74 -3.53 -5.24
N SER A 160 -6.33 -4.65 -4.85
CA SER A 160 -7.45 -5.23 -5.60
C SER A 160 -8.72 -4.39 -5.47
N ASP A 161 -9.46 -4.33 -6.56
CA ASP A 161 -10.83 -3.85 -6.56
C ASP A 161 -11.83 -4.94 -6.06
N ARG A 162 -13.12 -4.62 -6.00
CA ARG A 162 -14.17 -5.56 -5.59
C ARG A 162 -14.24 -6.82 -6.44
N ARG A 163 -13.81 -6.76 -7.69
CA ARG A 163 -13.75 -7.90 -8.61
C ARG A 163 -12.48 -8.73 -8.45
N GLY A 164 -11.56 -8.25 -7.61
CA GLY A 164 -10.25 -8.85 -7.38
C GLY A 164 -9.21 -8.52 -8.45
N GLN A 165 -9.43 -7.48 -9.25
CA GLN A 165 -8.44 -7.05 -10.22
C GLN A 165 -7.34 -6.25 -9.52
N VAL A 166 -6.09 -6.61 -9.79
CA VAL A 166 -4.90 -5.92 -9.29
C VAL A 166 -4.08 -5.44 -10.46
N LEU A 167 -3.66 -4.18 -10.40
CA LEU A 167 -2.81 -3.54 -11.40
C LEU A 167 -1.57 -2.96 -10.71
N ILE A 168 -0.38 -3.34 -11.17
CA ILE A 168 0.90 -2.81 -10.69
C ILE A 168 1.60 -2.13 -11.86
N PRO A 169 1.55 -0.81 -11.95
CA PRO A 169 2.13 -0.07 -13.08
C PRO A 169 3.63 0.13 -12.91
N GLY A 170 4.30 0.39 -14.01
CA GLY A 170 5.67 0.90 -14.03
C GLY A 170 6.74 -0.09 -13.60
N VAL A 171 6.46 -1.41 -13.59
CA VAL A 171 7.43 -2.42 -13.19
C VAL A 171 8.51 -2.58 -14.26
N THR A 172 9.78 -2.49 -13.87
CA THR A 172 10.88 -2.79 -14.76
C THR A 172 11.04 -4.31 -14.95
N PRO A 173 11.45 -4.80 -16.14
CA PRO A 173 11.79 -6.20 -16.29
C PRO A 173 12.85 -6.66 -15.29
N GLY A 174 12.69 -7.85 -14.73
CA GLY A 174 13.58 -8.37 -13.68
C GLY A 174 12.96 -9.50 -12.87
N ARG A 175 13.68 -9.94 -11.84
CA ARG A 175 13.22 -10.96 -10.87
C ARG A 175 12.76 -10.30 -9.59
N TYR A 176 11.64 -10.79 -9.07
CA TYR A 176 10.98 -10.19 -7.92
C TYR A 176 10.48 -11.26 -6.95
N ALA A 177 10.56 -10.96 -5.67
CA ALA A 177 9.74 -11.62 -4.67
C ALA A 177 8.36 -10.95 -4.65
N MET A 178 7.35 -11.66 -5.08
CA MET A 178 5.96 -11.25 -4.99
C MET A 178 5.40 -11.62 -3.61
N ARG A 179 4.84 -10.64 -2.93
CA ARG A 179 4.18 -10.81 -1.64
C ARG A 179 2.73 -10.37 -1.73
N VAL A 180 1.92 -10.98 -0.89
CA VAL A 180 0.47 -10.72 -0.80
C VAL A 180 0.11 -10.41 0.64
N TRP A 181 -0.78 -9.45 0.84
CA TRP A 181 -1.38 -9.18 2.13
C TRP A 181 -2.90 -9.06 1.98
N TYR A 182 -3.62 -9.59 2.93
CA TYR A 182 -5.06 -9.45 3.07
C TYR A 182 -5.42 -9.56 4.56
N GLU A 183 -6.21 -8.62 5.07
CA GLU A 183 -6.54 -8.54 6.50
C GLU A 183 -7.26 -9.80 7.02
N GLY A 184 -8.13 -10.40 6.20
CA GLY A 184 -8.87 -11.59 6.56
C GLY A 184 -8.10 -12.91 6.43
N ALA A 185 -6.79 -12.89 6.10
CA ALA A 185 -5.97 -14.09 5.97
C ALA A 185 -4.96 -14.21 7.12
N LEU A 186 -4.64 -15.45 7.50
CA LEU A 186 -3.62 -15.70 8.52
C LEU A 186 -2.21 -15.34 8.01
N PRO A 187 -1.33 -14.78 8.85
CA PRO A 187 0.05 -14.43 8.48
C PRO A 187 0.84 -15.59 7.85
N ASP A 188 0.72 -16.80 8.41
CA ASP A 188 1.39 -17.98 7.87
C ASP A 188 0.91 -18.33 6.46
N THR A 189 -0.40 -18.20 6.21
CA THR A 189 -0.97 -18.40 4.88
C THR A 189 -0.40 -17.39 3.87
N LEU A 190 -0.30 -16.12 4.27
CA LEU A 190 0.26 -15.06 3.42
C LEU A 190 1.75 -15.28 3.15
N SER A 191 2.50 -15.72 4.16
CA SER A 191 3.93 -16.07 4.02
C SER A 191 4.15 -17.18 3.00
N MET A 192 3.33 -18.23 3.02
CA MET A 192 3.38 -19.33 2.04
C MET A 192 3.01 -18.92 0.62
N MET A 193 2.31 -17.80 0.44
CA MET A 193 1.98 -17.24 -0.87
C MET A 193 3.12 -16.41 -1.48
N THR A 194 4.17 -16.13 -0.71
CA THR A 194 5.37 -15.46 -1.24
C THR A 194 6.05 -16.35 -2.27
N LYS A 195 6.30 -15.81 -3.46
CA LYS A 195 6.98 -16.54 -4.54
C LYS A 195 7.86 -15.65 -5.38
N GLU A 196 8.90 -16.22 -5.95
CA GLU A 196 9.70 -15.56 -6.96
C GLU A 196 8.97 -15.57 -8.31
N ILE A 197 9.06 -14.45 -9.00
CA ILE A 197 8.48 -14.23 -10.30
C ILE A 197 9.46 -13.50 -11.20
N THR A 198 9.31 -13.67 -12.51
CA THR A 198 10.04 -12.90 -13.51
C THR A 198 9.05 -12.00 -14.27
N VAL A 199 9.36 -10.72 -14.31
CA VAL A 199 8.64 -9.74 -15.14
C VAL A 199 9.44 -9.55 -16.41
N SER A 200 8.83 -9.85 -17.55
CA SER A 200 9.41 -9.63 -18.88
C SER A 200 8.91 -8.30 -19.46
N GLY A 201 9.56 -7.80 -20.52
CA GLY A 201 9.06 -6.62 -21.25
C GLY A 201 7.69 -6.89 -21.88
N GLY A 202 6.83 -5.90 -21.90
CA GLY A 202 5.44 -6.01 -22.36
C GLY A 202 4.44 -6.13 -21.21
N SER A 203 3.34 -6.83 -21.40
CA SER A 203 2.36 -7.09 -20.32
C SER A 203 2.69 -8.41 -19.62
N SER A 204 2.69 -8.41 -18.29
CA SER A 204 2.86 -9.62 -17.47
C SER A 204 1.60 -9.87 -16.64
N THR A 205 1.06 -11.09 -16.73
CA THR A 205 -0.14 -11.49 -15.96
C THR A 205 0.20 -12.67 -15.06
N PHE A 206 -0.11 -12.55 -13.76
CA PHE A 206 0.14 -13.63 -12.79
C PHE A 206 -1.05 -14.58 -12.60
N GLY A 207 -2.09 -14.42 -13.41
CA GLY A 207 -3.27 -15.27 -13.37
C GLY A 207 -4.09 -15.09 -12.09
N LEU A 208 -4.74 -16.17 -11.65
CA LEU A 208 -5.65 -16.17 -10.50
C LEU A 208 -4.93 -16.61 -9.21
N LEU A 209 -4.91 -15.73 -8.23
CA LEU A 209 -4.44 -16.01 -6.88
C LEU A 209 -5.64 -16.27 -5.96
N ARG A 210 -5.71 -17.46 -5.36
CA ARG A 210 -6.74 -17.81 -4.37
C ARG A 210 -6.21 -17.56 -2.97
N ILE A 211 -6.88 -16.69 -2.22
CA ILE A 211 -6.47 -16.28 -0.88
C ILE A 211 -7.46 -16.89 0.11
N PRO A 212 -7.05 -17.86 0.92
CA PRO A 212 -7.89 -18.38 1.97
C PRO A 212 -8.13 -17.29 3.03
N ALA A 213 -9.38 -16.88 3.20
CA ALA A 213 -9.77 -16.08 4.35
C ALA A 213 -9.95 -17.01 5.54
N ALA A 214 -9.44 -16.61 6.69
CA ALA A 214 -9.64 -17.34 7.95
C ALA A 214 -10.99 -16.92 8.56
N ASN A 215 -10.98 -16.06 9.51
CA ASN A 215 -12.20 -15.51 10.13
C ASN A 215 -12.30 -14.02 9.80
N PRO A 216 -13.48 -13.42 9.92
CA PRO A 216 -13.58 -11.97 9.89
C PRO A 216 -12.65 -11.36 10.95
N PRO A 217 -12.16 -10.14 10.74
CA PRO A 217 -11.35 -9.43 11.72
C PRO A 217 -12.02 -9.50 13.08
N GLN A 218 -11.26 -9.90 14.10
CA GLN A 218 -11.77 -9.90 15.48
C GLN A 218 -11.98 -8.45 15.93
N GLU A 219 -12.97 -8.24 16.78
CA GLU A 219 -13.12 -6.96 17.47
C GLU A 219 -11.80 -6.58 18.13
N HIS A 220 -11.30 -5.40 17.82
CA HIS A 220 -10.06 -4.93 18.39
C HIS A 220 -10.30 -4.39 19.81
N LYS A 221 -9.24 -4.39 20.63
CA LYS A 221 -9.24 -3.80 21.95
C LYS A 221 -8.93 -2.31 21.87
N ASN A 222 -9.31 -1.57 22.90
CA ASN A 222 -8.92 -0.17 23.05
C ASN A 222 -7.40 -0.03 23.34
N LEU A 223 -6.90 1.20 23.41
CA LEU A 223 -5.49 1.52 23.67
C LEU A 223 -4.92 0.83 24.92
N TYR A 224 -5.76 0.52 25.90
CA TYR A 224 -5.39 -0.11 27.17
C TYR A 224 -5.56 -1.63 27.17
N GLY A 225 -5.83 -2.25 26.02
CA GLY A 225 -6.05 -3.68 25.88
C GLY A 225 -7.38 -4.18 26.45
N ARG A 226 -8.32 -3.29 26.71
CA ARG A 226 -9.66 -3.59 27.26
C ARG A 226 -10.71 -3.58 26.16
N ASP A 227 -11.84 -4.22 26.44
CA ASP A 227 -13.03 -4.10 25.58
C ASP A 227 -13.58 -2.68 25.66
N TYR A 228 -14.24 -2.26 24.58
CA TYR A 228 -14.94 -0.98 24.58
C TYR A 228 -16.16 -1.04 25.47
N THR A 229 -16.30 -0.06 26.34
CA THR A 229 -17.51 0.08 27.14
C THR A 229 -18.61 0.68 26.26
N PRO A 230 -19.77 0.03 26.10
CA PRO A 230 -20.88 0.64 25.39
C PRO A 230 -21.22 1.99 26.02
N PRO A 231 -21.56 3.04 25.23
CA PRO A 231 -21.99 4.31 25.77
C PRO A 231 -23.21 4.08 26.68
N SER A 232 -23.14 4.60 27.91
CA SER A 232 -24.28 4.50 28.84
C SER A 232 -25.48 5.27 28.28
N PRO A 233 -26.68 4.67 28.22
CA PRO A 233 -27.86 5.40 27.78
C PRO A 233 -28.18 6.63 28.60
N ALA A 234 -27.70 6.68 29.86
CA ALA A 234 -27.93 7.79 30.81
C ALA A 234 -26.87 8.91 30.71
N ASN A 235 -25.80 8.70 30.00
CA ASN A 235 -24.74 9.71 29.80
C ASN A 235 -24.29 9.70 28.33
N PRO A 236 -25.03 10.34 27.44
CA PRO A 236 -24.59 10.49 26.06
C PRO A 236 -23.35 11.40 26.11
N THR A 237 -22.17 10.78 26.02
CA THR A 237 -20.87 11.47 26.02
C THR A 237 -20.75 12.45 24.84
N TYR A 238 -21.68 12.40 23.90
CA TYR A 238 -21.82 13.31 22.78
C TYR A 238 -23.30 13.59 22.51
N VAL A 239 -23.82 14.64 23.12
CA VAL A 239 -25.04 15.28 22.63
C VAL A 239 -24.62 16.04 21.38
N HIS A 240 -25.19 15.68 20.24
CA HIS A 240 -25.04 16.49 19.04
C HIS A 240 -25.61 17.90 19.32
N PRO A 241 -24.89 18.97 18.94
CA PRO A 241 -25.48 20.30 18.92
C PRO A 241 -26.61 20.38 17.87
#